data_d5491f85d30bf6362b83e4ac39fa0afc
#
_entry.id   d5491f85d30bf6362b83e4ac39fa0afc
#
_cell.length_a   1.000
_cell.length_b   1.000
_cell.length_c   1.000
_cell.angle_alpha   90.00
_cell.angle_beta   90.00
_cell.angle_gamma   90.00
#
_symmetry.space_group_name_H-M   'P 1'
#
loop_
_entity.id
_entity.type
_entity.pdbx_description
1 polymer ?
#
loop_
_entity_poly.entity_id
_entity_poly.type
_entity_poly.pdbx_seq_one_letter_code
_entity_poly.pdbx_strand_id
1 'polypeptide(L)'
;MHFVAISINHRTADVTLREQVAFRDDALRLAHEDLYETKAILENVILSTCNRTEVYAIVDQVHTGRYYIQRFLARSFGFEVDDIKDMSEVKVGDDAVEHLLRVTSGLDSIVLGETQILGQMRDAFFLAQNAGTTGTIFNHLFKQAITFAKKAHSETDIADNAVSVSYAAVELAKKVFGKLKSKHAVVIGAGEMGELSLLNLLGSGISSVTIVNRTLSKAKILAEKHNVSYDSLSALPSLLETTDIVISSTSAKDYIITNSMVKTISETRKLDSLVLIDIAVPRD
;
A
#
# COMPACT_ATOMS: atom_id res chain seq x y z
N MET A 1 -30.28 -0.48 -11.62
CA MET A 1 -29.07 -0.37 -10.77
C MET A 1 -28.01 -1.29 -11.33
N HIS A 2 -26.78 -0.79 -11.46
CA HIS A 2 -25.66 -1.56 -12.02
C HIS A 2 -24.47 -1.44 -11.12
N PHE A 3 -23.69 -2.51 -10.98
CA PHE A 3 -22.41 -2.46 -10.30
C PHE A 3 -21.33 -2.06 -11.30
N VAL A 4 -20.56 -1.04 -10.97
CA VAL A 4 -19.42 -0.53 -11.76
C VAL A 4 -18.20 -0.47 -10.87
N ALA A 5 -17.07 -0.95 -11.38
CA ALA A 5 -15.75 -0.78 -10.79
C ALA A 5 -14.86 -0.01 -11.76
N ILE A 6 -14.21 1.05 -11.29
CA ILE A 6 -13.19 1.79 -12.03
C ILE A 6 -11.88 1.66 -11.28
N SER A 7 -10.86 1.13 -11.96
CA SER A 7 -9.57 0.78 -11.38
C SER A 7 -8.44 1.50 -12.10
N ILE A 8 -7.63 2.24 -11.36
CA ILE A 8 -6.30 2.71 -11.76
C ILE A 8 -5.30 1.87 -10.97
N ASN A 9 -4.48 1.07 -11.64
CA ASN A 9 -3.63 0.10 -10.98
C ASN A 9 -2.26 -0.04 -11.67
N HIS A 10 -1.40 -0.92 -11.17
CA HIS A 10 -0.05 -1.13 -11.68
C HIS A 10 0.05 -1.58 -13.14
N ARG A 11 -1.05 -2.02 -13.75
CA ARG A 11 -1.11 -2.39 -15.19
C ARG A 11 -1.50 -1.22 -16.08
N THR A 12 -2.24 -0.27 -15.52
CA THR A 12 -2.79 0.88 -16.28
C THR A 12 -2.01 2.16 -16.08
N ALA A 13 -1.24 2.28 -14.97
CA ALA A 13 -0.48 3.45 -14.63
C ALA A 13 0.89 3.08 -14.04
N ASP A 14 1.93 3.81 -14.41
CA ASP A 14 3.25 3.69 -13.81
C ASP A 14 3.25 4.18 -12.34
N VAL A 15 4.37 3.98 -11.64
CA VAL A 15 4.47 4.34 -10.22
C VAL A 15 4.28 5.84 -10.00
N THR A 16 4.78 6.69 -10.91
CA THR A 16 4.71 8.15 -10.79
C THR A 16 3.27 8.66 -10.88
N LEU A 17 2.48 8.10 -11.80
CA LEU A 17 1.05 8.39 -11.93
C LEU A 17 0.25 7.86 -10.73
N ARG A 18 0.56 6.64 -10.27
CA ARG A 18 -0.13 6.06 -9.10
C ARG A 18 0.10 6.87 -7.82
N GLU A 19 1.31 7.42 -7.62
CA GLU A 19 1.61 8.33 -6.52
C GLU A 19 0.74 9.59 -6.53
N GLN A 20 0.36 10.08 -7.72
CA GLN A 20 -0.47 11.28 -7.88
C GLN A 20 -1.96 11.01 -7.70
N VAL A 21 -2.42 9.77 -7.94
CA VAL A 21 -3.85 9.40 -7.86
C VAL A 21 -4.20 8.60 -6.59
N ALA A 22 -3.39 8.70 -5.54
CA ALA A 22 -3.64 8.06 -4.26
C ALA A 22 -4.33 9.03 -3.29
N PHE A 23 -5.45 8.59 -2.71
CA PHE A 23 -6.09 9.32 -1.62
C PHE A 23 -5.31 9.13 -0.32
N ARG A 24 -5.20 10.19 0.47
CA ARG A 24 -4.68 10.12 1.84
C ARG A 24 -5.78 9.69 2.80
N ASP A 25 -5.39 9.07 3.90
CA ASP A 25 -6.33 8.54 4.89
C ASP A 25 -7.33 9.59 5.40
N ASP A 26 -6.87 10.82 5.64
CA ASP A 26 -7.69 11.94 6.11
C ASP A 26 -8.67 12.48 5.05
N ALA A 27 -8.33 12.35 3.75
CA ALA A 27 -9.15 12.78 2.64
C ALA A 27 -10.13 11.71 2.15
N LEU A 28 -9.85 10.43 2.43
CA LEU A 28 -10.60 9.31 1.87
C LEU A 28 -12.06 9.28 2.32
N ARG A 29 -12.32 9.64 3.58
CA ARG A 29 -13.70 9.76 4.09
C ARG A 29 -14.49 10.83 3.33
N LEU A 30 -13.92 12.02 3.16
CA LEU A 30 -14.56 13.12 2.44
C LEU A 30 -14.78 12.75 0.96
N ALA A 31 -13.84 11.98 0.38
CA ALA A 31 -13.97 11.47 -0.98
C ALA A 31 -15.17 10.54 -1.16
N HIS A 32 -15.46 9.67 -0.18
CA HIS A 32 -16.67 8.84 -0.20
C HIS A 32 -17.95 9.68 -0.16
N GLU A 33 -18.01 10.67 0.76
CA GLU A 33 -19.17 11.55 0.94
C GLU A 33 -19.39 12.41 -0.32
N ASP A 34 -18.34 13.02 -0.88
CA ASP A 34 -18.39 13.85 -2.10
C ASP A 34 -18.87 13.07 -3.34
N LEU A 35 -18.37 11.83 -3.50
CA LEU A 35 -18.85 10.98 -4.58
C LEU A 35 -20.32 10.58 -4.40
N TYR A 36 -20.75 10.32 -3.16
CA TYR A 36 -22.12 9.91 -2.84
C TYR A 36 -23.15 11.02 -3.07
N GLU A 37 -22.77 12.29 -2.98
CA GLU A 37 -23.65 13.44 -3.31
C GLU A 37 -24.03 13.51 -4.79
N THR A 38 -23.32 12.75 -5.64
CA THR A 38 -23.59 12.67 -7.07
C THR A 38 -24.86 11.85 -7.33
N LYS A 39 -25.88 12.41 -7.97
CA LYS A 39 -27.20 11.80 -8.17
C LYS A 39 -27.20 10.41 -8.84
N ALA A 40 -26.18 10.10 -9.63
CA ALA A 40 -26.04 8.82 -10.32
C ALA A 40 -25.44 7.71 -9.43
N ILE A 41 -24.90 8.05 -8.26
CA ILE A 41 -24.20 7.14 -7.35
C ILE A 41 -25.13 6.79 -6.19
N LEU A 42 -25.47 5.52 -6.06
CA LEU A 42 -26.40 5.01 -5.04
C LEU A 42 -25.66 4.39 -3.84
N GLU A 43 -24.51 3.79 -4.08
CA GLU A 43 -23.57 3.27 -3.08
C GLU A 43 -22.16 3.43 -3.61
N ASN A 44 -21.17 3.67 -2.75
CA ASN A 44 -19.77 3.64 -3.16
C ASN A 44 -18.83 3.12 -2.07
N VAL A 45 -17.72 2.50 -2.51
CA VAL A 45 -16.53 2.16 -1.73
C VAL A 45 -15.31 2.55 -2.54
N ILE A 46 -14.37 3.27 -1.93
CA ILE A 46 -13.11 3.69 -2.54
C ILE A 46 -11.98 2.95 -1.85
N LEU A 47 -11.22 2.16 -2.60
CA LEU A 47 -9.99 1.52 -2.16
C LEU A 47 -8.81 2.33 -2.70
N SER A 48 -7.96 2.83 -1.82
CA SER A 48 -6.72 3.52 -2.21
C SER A 48 -5.53 2.92 -1.47
N THR A 49 -4.56 2.41 -2.23
CA THR A 49 -3.34 1.78 -1.72
C THR A 49 -2.13 2.29 -2.51
N CYS A 50 -0.93 1.85 -2.19
CA CYS A 50 0.27 2.17 -2.97
C CYS A 50 0.23 1.65 -4.42
N ASN A 51 -0.58 0.61 -4.70
CA ASN A 51 -0.58 -0.07 -5.99
C ASN A 51 -1.86 0.13 -6.82
N ARG A 52 -2.92 0.70 -6.20
CA ARG A 52 -4.20 0.91 -6.88
C ARG A 52 -5.07 1.96 -6.21
N THR A 53 -5.83 2.68 -7.02
CA THR A 53 -6.98 3.47 -6.60
C THR A 53 -8.19 2.96 -7.36
N GLU A 54 -9.17 2.46 -6.62
CA GLU A 54 -10.36 1.85 -7.19
C GLU A 54 -11.63 2.47 -6.59
N VAL A 55 -12.60 2.69 -7.45
CA VAL A 55 -13.93 3.13 -7.08
C VAL A 55 -14.91 2.04 -7.46
N TYR A 56 -15.55 1.47 -6.47
CA TYR A 56 -16.67 0.56 -6.61
C TYR A 56 -17.96 1.34 -6.37
N ALA A 57 -18.93 1.25 -7.27
CA ALA A 57 -20.20 1.99 -7.12
C ALA A 57 -21.40 1.21 -7.64
N ILE A 58 -22.53 1.36 -6.93
CA ILE A 58 -23.84 1.04 -7.48
C ILE A 58 -24.37 2.29 -8.13
N VAL A 59 -24.72 2.20 -9.40
CA VAL A 59 -25.17 3.33 -10.20
C VAL A 59 -26.58 3.06 -10.78
N ASP A 60 -27.32 4.12 -11.08
CA ASP A 60 -28.62 4.01 -11.74
C ASP A 60 -28.46 3.64 -13.22
N GLN A 61 -27.50 4.27 -13.91
CA GLN A 61 -27.16 4.05 -15.31
C GLN A 61 -25.65 3.95 -15.50
N VAL A 62 -25.17 2.93 -16.22
CA VAL A 62 -23.75 2.64 -16.40
C VAL A 62 -22.99 3.82 -17.01
N HIS A 63 -23.49 4.38 -18.12
CA HIS A 63 -22.80 5.47 -18.82
C HIS A 63 -22.67 6.72 -17.95
N THR A 64 -23.75 7.11 -17.29
CA THR A 64 -23.80 8.27 -16.41
C THR A 64 -22.91 8.07 -15.18
N GLY A 65 -23.02 6.93 -14.52
CA GLY A 65 -22.20 6.59 -13.36
C GLY A 65 -20.70 6.58 -13.68
N ARG A 66 -20.33 5.90 -14.79
CA ARG A 66 -18.95 5.89 -15.28
C ARG A 66 -18.40 7.32 -15.47
N TYR A 67 -19.16 8.17 -16.18
CA TYR A 67 -18.74 9.56 -16.43
C TYR A 67 -18.50 10.34 -15.14
N TYR A 68 -19.44 10.24 -14.17
CA TYR A 68 -19.32 10.98 -12.91
C TYR A 68 -18.18 10.46 -12.02
N ILE A 69 -17.93 9.15 -11.99
CA ILE A 69 -16.79 8.59 -11.26
C ILE A 69 -15.47 9.07 -11.87
N GLN A 70 -15.32 9.03 -13.20
CA GLN A 70 -14.11 9.51 -13.86
C GLN A 70 -13.91 11.02 -13.67
N ARG A 71 -14.98 11.79 -13.72
CA ARG A 71 -14.95 13.24 -13.43
C ARG A 71 -14.59 13.53 -11.96
N PHE A 72 -15.11 12.72 -11.03
CA PHE A 72 -14.75 12.82 -9.62
C PHE A 72 -13.25 12.56 -9.41
N LEU A 73 -12.70 11.50 -9.99
CA LEU A 73 -11.26 11.19 -9.90
C LEU A 73 -10.42 12.32 -10.54
N ALA A 74 -10.79 12.79 -11.73
CA ALA A 74 -10.13 13.90 -12.40
C ALA A 74 -10.05 15.16 -11.51
N ARG A 75 -11.17 15.57 -10.93
CA ARG A 75 -11.24 16.71 -10.01
C ARG A 75 -10.43 16.48 -8.73
N SER A 76 -10.47 15.27 -8.16
CA SER A 76 -9.78 14.96 -6.91
C SER A 76 -8.26 15.04 -7.03
N PHE A 77 -7.73 14.72 -8.20
CA PHE A 77 -6.29 14.62 -8.44
C PHE A 77 -5.72 15.69 -9.38
N GLY A 78 -6.58 16.58 -9.93
CA GLY A 78 -6.14 17.67 -10.80
C GLY A 78 -5.77 17.22 -12.21
N PHE A 79 -6.41 16.15 -12.72
CA PHE A 79 -6.26 15.65 -14.09
C PHE A 79 -7.44 16.08 -14.98
N GLU A 80 -7.25 16.00 -16.28
CA GLU A 80 -8.36 16.03 -17.22
C GLU A 80 -9.11 14.68 -17.21
N VAL A 81 -10.39 14.71 -17.57
CA VAL A 81 -11.21 13.49 -17.57
C VAL A 81 -10.69 12.44 -18.56
N ASP A 82 -10.12 12.89 -19.67
CA ASP A 82 -9.57 11.98 -20.68
C ASP A 82 -8.29 11.28 -20.17
N ASP A 83 -7.45 11.95 -19.39
CA ASP A 83 -6.30 11.31 -18.74
C ASP A 83 -6.74 10.18 -17.81
N ILE A 84 -7.79 10.42 -17.01
CA ILE A 84 -8.36 9.38 -16.13
C ILE A 84 -8.93 8.21 -16.94
N LYS A 85 -9.57 8.47 -18.09
CA LYS A 85 -10.08 7.38 -18.96
C LYS A 85 -8.94 6.51 -19.48
N ASP A 86 -7.84 7.15 -19.92
CA ASP A 86 -6.71 6.44 -20.52
C ASP A 86 -5.96 5.58 -19.50
N MET A 87 -5.89 6.01 -18.23
CA MET A 87 -5.20 5.29 -17.15
C MET A 87 -6.13 4.38 -16.32
N SER A 88 -7.42 4.26 -16.66
CA SER A 88 -8.37 3.46 -15.89
C SER A 88 -9.02 2.33 -16.68
N GLU A 89 -9.21 1.19 -16.01
CA GLU A 89 -10.11 0.13 -16.48
C GLU A 89 -11.49 0.28 -15.88
N VAL A 90 -12.53 -0.05 -16.68
CA VAL A 90 -13.92 -0.05 -16.25
C VAL A 90 -14.48 -1.46 -16.36
N LYS A 91 -15.02 -1.97 -15.26
CA LYS A 91 -15.72 -3.26 -15.18
C LYS A 91 -17.17 -3.01 -14.82
N VAL A 92 -18.09 -3.83 -15.33
CA VAL A 92 -19.54 -3.64 -15.12
C VAL A 92 -20.21 -4.99 -14.86
N GLY A 93 -21.17 -5.03 -13.95
CA GLY A 93 -21.96 -6.23 -13.66
C GLY A 93 -21.10 -7.37 -13.14
N ASP A 94 -21.18 -8.53 -13.76
CA ASP A 94 -20.45 -9.74 -13.33
C ASP A 94 -18.93 -9.56 -13.40
N ASP A 95 -18.41 -8.84 -14.40
CA ASP A 95 -16.99 -8.53 -14.51
C ASP A 95 -16.50 -7.65 -13.33
N ALA A 96 -17.35 -6.76 -12.82
CA ALA A 96 -17.04 -5.95 -11.64
C ALA A 96 -17.07 -6.79 -10.35
N VAL A 97 -17.96 -7.78 -10.25
CA VAL A 97 -18.01 -8.74 -9.14
C VAL A 97 -16.75 -9.62 -9.17
N GLU A 98 -16.40 -10.19 -10.31
CA GLU A 98 -15.19 -10.99 -10.46
C GLU A 98 -13.96 -10.16 -10.08
N HIS A 99 -13.86 -8.93 -10.57
CA HIS A 99 -12.75 -8.03 -10.24
C HIS A 99 -12.64 -7.79 -8.73
N LEU A 100 -13.75 -7.46 -8.06
CA LEU A 100 -13.78 -7.29 -6.60
C LEU A 100 -13.28 -8.54 -5.86
N LEU A 101 -13.72 -9.73 -6.27
CA LEU A 101 -13.29 -11.00 -5.65
C LEU A 101 -11.80 -11.26 -5.89
N ARG A 102 -11.30 -11.04 -7.10
CA ARG A 102 -9.89 -11.20 -7.46
C ARG A 102 -9.00 -10.24 -6.67
N VAL A 103 -9.37 -8.95 -6.60
CA VAL A 103 -8.65 -7.95 -5.84
C VAL A 103 -8.62 -8.31 -4.36
N THR A 104 -9.79 -8.61 -3.76
CA THR A 104 -9.89 -8.92 -2.34
C THR A 104 -9.10 -10.17 -1.95
N SER A 105 -8.95 -11.12 -2.86
CA SER A 105 -8.19 -12.37 -2.64
C SER A 105 -6.69 -12.24 -2.99
N GLY A 106 -6.22 -11.06 -3.44
CA GLY A 106 -4.83 -10.86 -3.85
C GLY A 106 -4.47 -11.46 -5.22
N LEU A 107 -5.46 -11.94 -5.98
CA LEU A 107 -5.27 -12.52 -7.33
C LEU A 107 -4.97 -11.45 -8.40
N ASP A 108 -5.19 -10.19 -8.07
CA ASP A 108 -4.93 -9.04 -8.93
C ASP A 108 -3.78 -8.16 -8.42
N SER A 109 -3.07 -8.60 -7.40
CA SER A 109 -1.95 -7.87 -6.81
C SER A 109 -0.65 -8.09 -7.60
N ILE A 110 0.31 -7.15 -7.47
CA ILE A 110 1.68 -7.31 -8.03
C ILE A 110 2.32 -8.58 -7.48
N VAL A 111 2.10 -8.83 -6.19
CA VAL A 111 2.47 -10.06 -5.53
C VAL A 111 1.23 -10.93 -5.41
N LEU A 112 1.19 -11.98 -6.23
CA LEU A 112 0.03 -12.87 -6.28
C LEU A 112 -0.21 -13.51 -4.91
N GLY A 113 -1.44 -13.36 -4.39
CA GLY A 113 -1.86 -13.95 -3.12
C GLY A 113 -1.44 -13.14 -1.88
N GLU A 114 -0.94 -11.90 -2.01
CA GLU A 114 -0.63 -11.07 -0.85
C GLU A 114 -1.88 -10.89 0.04
N THR A 115 -1.70 -11.12 1.33
CA THR A 115 -2.82 -11.06 2.30
C THR A 115 -3.18 -9.63 2.74
N GLN A 116 -2.29 -8.68 2.49
CA GLN A 116 -2.44 -7.28 2.90
C GLN A 116 -3.67 -6.62 2.26
N ILE A 117 -3.91 -6.88 0.96
CA ILE A 117 -5.04 -6.29 0.23
C ILE A 117 -6.40 -6.65 0.85
N LEU A 118 -6.53 -7.84 1.45
CA LEU A 118 -7.75 -8.24 2.16
C LEU A 118 -8.03 -7.34 3.37
N GLY A 119 -6.98 -7.00 4.13
CA GLY A 119 -7.06 -6.04 5.24
C GLY A 119 -7.48 -4.65 4.74
N GLN A 120 -6.81 -4.15 3.70
CA GLN A 120 -7.08 -2.85 3.09
C GLN A 120 -8.51 -2.76 2.52
N MET A 121 -8.99 -3.81 1.85
CA MET A 121 -10.37 -3.87 1.34
C MET A 121 -11.40 -3.83 2.47
N ARG A 122 -11.15 -4.58 3.55
CA ARG A 122 -12.01 -4.55 4.74
C ARG A 122 -12.06 -3.14 5.35
N ASP A 123 -10.93 -2.49 5.50
CA ASP A 123 -10.84 -1.17 6.13
C ASP A 123 -11.48 -0.09 5.23
N ALA A 124 -11.31 -0.16 3.91
CA ALA A 124 -12.01 0.68 2.94
C ALA A 124 -13.54 0.52 3.03
N PHE A 125 -14.01 -0.72 3.12
CA PHE A 125 -15.44 -1.00 3.29
C PHE A 125 -15.99 -0.45 4.61
N PHE A 126 -15.29 -0.62 5.73
CA PHE A 126 -15.71 -0.05 7.01
C PHE A 126 -15.68 1.47 7.02
N LEU A 127 -14.72 2.09 6.34
CA LEU A 127 -14.69 3.54 6.18
C LEU A 127 -15.92 4.04 5.41
N ALA A 128 -16.28 3.38 4.30
CA ALA A 128 -17.47 3.69 3.52
C ALA A 128 -18.78 3.50 4.34
N GLN A 129 -18.85 2.45 5.15
CA GLN A 129 -19.99 2.25 6.08
C GLN A 129 -20.12 3.40 7.09
N ASN A 130 -19.00 3.81 7.67
CA ASN A 130 -18.97 4.90 8.64
C ASN A 130 -19.27 6.27 8.00
N ALA A 131 -18.95 6.44 6.71
CA ALA A 131 -19.33 7.60 5.92
C ALA A 131 -20.82 7.57 5.46
N GLY A 132 -21.53 6.45 5.68
CA GLY A 132 -22.93 6.29 5.26
C GLY A 132 -23.12 6.12 3.74
N THR A 133 -22.08 5.73 3.02
CA THR A 133 -22.08 5.62 1.55
C THR A 133 -22.35 4.19 1.03
N THR A 134 -22.61 3.24 1.93
CA THR A 134 -23.00 1.87 1.59
C THR A 134 -24.43 1.58 1.98
N GLY A 135 -25.14 0.84 1.15
CA GLY A 135 -26.51 0.38 1.38
C GLY A 135 -26.59 -1.15 1.43
N THR A 136 -27.77 -1.68 1.09
CA THR A 136 -28.04 -3.12 1.18
C THR A 136 -27.14 -3.95 0.26
N ILE A 137 -26.85 -3.44 -0.96
CA ILE A 137 -26.10 -4.20 -1.96
C ILE A 137 -24.65 -4.35 -1.52
N PHE A 138 -23.96 -3.25 -1.21
CA PHE A 138 -22.55 -3.30 -0.82
C PHE A 138 -22.34 -3.91 0.56
N ASN A 139 -23.25 -3.70 1.50
CA ASN A 139 -23.18 -4.36 2.80
C ASN A 139 -23.24 -5.89 2.69
N HIS A 140 -23.94 -6.43 1.68
CA HIS A 140 -23.94 -7.86 1.40
C HIS A 140 -22.70 -8.27 0.58
N LEU A 141 -22.45 -7.61 -0.54
CA LEU A 141 -21.41 -7.99 -1.51
C LEU A 141 -20.00 -7.95 -0.90
N PHE A 142 -19.64 -6.87 -0.19
CA PHE A 142 -18.32 -6.75 0.42
C PHE A 142 -18.10 -7.74 1.57
N LYS A 143 -19.13 -8.03 2.37
CA LYS A 143 -19.04 -9.10 3.38
C LYS A 143 -18.79 -10.46 2.75
N GLN A 144 -19.47 -10.77 1.63
CA GLN A 144 -19.25 -12.01 0.89
C GLN A 144 -17.85 -12.04 0.27
N ALA A 145 -17.40 -10.95 -0.33
CA ALA A 145 -16.04 -10.85 -0.92
C ALA A 145 -14.95 -11.08 0.12
N ILE A 146 -15.06 -10.46 1.30
CA ILE A 146 -14.11 -10.65 2.41
C ILE A 146 -14.14 -12.09 2.93
N THR A 147 -15.33 -12.69 3.05
CA THR A 147 -15.49 -14.07 3.49
C THR A 147 -14.90 -15.04 2.48
N PHE A 148 -15.17 -14.83 1.20
CA PHE A 148 -14.60 -15.61 0.10
C PHE A 148 -13.07 -15.53 0.08
N ALA A 149 -12.50 -14.34 0.19
CA ALA A 149 -11.05 -14.18 0.22
C ALA A 149 -10.39 -14.89 1.41
N LYS A 150 -10.99 -14.80 2.60
CA LYS A 150 -10.53 -15.57 3.78
C LYS A 150 -10.55 -17.06 3.52
N LYS A 151 -11.63 -17.57 2.91
CA LYS A 151 -11.76 -18.98 2.55
C LYS A 151 -10.72 -19.38 1.50
N ALA A 152 -10.51 -18.58 0.46
CA ALA A 152 -9.49 -18.83 -0.54
C ALA A 152 -8.07 -18.92 0.08
N HIS A 153 -7.74 -17.99 0.99
CA HIS A 153 -6.45 -18.01 1.69
C HIS A 153 -6.27 -19.19 2.64
N SER A 154 -7.36 -19.73 3.24
CA SER A 154 -7.28 -20.85 4.19
C SER A 154 -7.39 -22.23 3.55
N GLU A 155 -8.01 -22.33 2.37
CA GLU A 155 -8.27 -23.60 1.68
C GLU A 155 -7.37 -23.83 0.47
N THR A 156 -6.50 -22.87 0.13
CA THR A 156 -5.54 -22.97 -0.99
C THR A 156 -4.18 -22.41 -0.58
N ASP A 157 -3.14 -22.82 -1.28
CA ASP A 157 -1.75 -22.39 -1.05
C ASP A 157 -1.48 -20.96 -1.62
N ILE A 158 -2.52 -20.20 -1.98
CA ILE A 158 -2.35 -18.93 -2.66
C ILE A 158 -1.64 -17.89 -1.78
N ALA A 159 -1.86 -17.93 -0.48
CA ALA A 159 -1.23 -17.04 0.49
C ALA A 159 0.16 -17.53 0.93
N ASP A 160 0.44 -18.83 0.84
CA ASP A 160 1.67 -19.44 1.35
C ASP A 160 2.91 -19.10 0.53
N ASN A 161 2.72 -18.80 -0.76
CA ASN A 161 3.78 -18.44 -1.70
C ASN A 161 3.80 -16.95 -2.05
N ALA A 162 3.05 -16.13 -1.35
CA ALA A 162 3.03 -14.70 -1.58
C ALA A 162 4.39 -14.09 -1.19
N VAL A 163 5.24 -13.90 -2.18
CA VAL A 163 6.51 -13.19 -2.04
C VAL A 163 6.20 -11.70 -1.86
N SER A 164 6.05 -11.26 -0.62
CA SER A 164 5.79 -9.83 -0.36
C SER A 164 6.92 -8.94 -0.89
N VAL A 165 6.63 -7.68 -1.21
CA VAL A 165 7.66 -6.68 -1.59
C VAL A 165 8.74 -6.61 -0.50
N SER A 166 8.36 -6.72 0.78
CA SER A 166 9.28 -6.78 1.91
C SER A 166 10.19 -8.00 1.86
N TYR A 167 9.68 -9.18 1.46
CA TYR A 167 10.50 -10.38 1.27
C TYR A 167 11.48 -10.20 0.10
N ALA A 168 11.00 -9.65 -1.04
CA ALA A 168 11.85 -9.36 -2.19
C ALA A 168 12.99 -8.39 -1.84
N ALA A 169 12.71 -7.38 -1.01
CA ALA A 169 13.72 -6.45 -0.50
C ALA A 169 14.81 -7.19 0.30
N VAL A 170 14.43 -8.11 1.17
CA VAL A 170 15.40 -8.90 1.97
C VAL A 170 16.19 -9.87 1.09
N GLU A 171 15.56 -10.51 0.10
CA GLU A 171 16.27 -11.38 -0.86
C GLU A 171 17.25 -10.58 -1.73
N LEU A 172 16.92 -9.33 -2.08
CA LEU A 172 17.86 -8.44 -2.77
C LEU A 172 19.09 -8.15 -1.88
N ALA A 173 18.88 -7.83 -0.60
CA ALA A 173 19.97 -7.64 0.36
C ALA A 173 20.85 -8.91 0.49
N LYS A 174 20.25 -10.10 0.51
CA LYS A 174 21.00 -11.38 0.50
C LYS A 174 21.84 -11.56 -0.76
N LYS A 175 21.33 -11.14 -1.92
CA LYS A 175 22.11 -11.22 -3.17
C LYS A 175 23.36 -10.34 -3.13
N VAL A 176 23.31 -9.20 -2.44
CA VAL A 176 24.47 -8.30 -2.28
C VAL A 176 25.44 -8.81 -1.23
N PHE A 177 24.95 -9.21 -0.05
CA PHE A 177 25.81 -9.52 1.11
C PHE A 177 26.03 -11.02 1.36
N GLY A 178 25.27 -11.88 0.71
CA GLY A 178 25.28 -13.33 0.96
C GLY A 178 24.59 -13.64 2.30
N LYS A 179 25.35 -13.72 3.38
CA LYS A 179 24.83 -14.01 4.73
C LYS A 179 24.57 -12.70 5.49
N LEU A 180 23.38 -12.56 6.10
CA LEU A 180 22.99 -11.35 6.84
C LEU A 180 23.33 -11.38 8.33
N LYS A 181 23.82 -12.51 8.88
CA LYS A 181 24.01 -12.70 10.33
C LYS A 181 24.92 -11.63 10.99
N SER A 182 25.93 -11.13 10.30
CA SER A 182 26.84 -10.10 10.83
C SER A 182 26.48 -8.69 10.38
N LYS A 183 25.33 -8.51 9.75
CA LYS A 183 24.90 -7.24 9.18
C LYS A 183 23.95 -6.51 10.11
N HIS A 184 23.96 -5.18 10.01
CA HIS A 184 23.01 -4.30 10.68
C HIS A 184 22.03 -3.72 9.66
N ALA A 185 20.74 -3.82 9.95
CA ALA A 185 19.70 -3.21 9.14
C ALA A 185 18.97 -2.10 9.89
N VAL A 186 18.60 -1.06 9.15
CA VAL A 186 17.66 -0.02 9.60
C VAL A 186 16.36 -0.18 8.80
N VAL A 187 15.24 -0.25 9.48
CA VAL A 187 13.90 -0.21 8.88
C VAL A 187 13.28 1.15 9.18
N ILE A 188 13.02 1.94 8.15
CA ILE A 188 12.40 3.25 8.27
C ILE A 188 10.90 3.11 8.00
N GLY A 189 10.10 3.40 9.03
CA GLY A 189 8.66 3.23 9.04
C GLY A 189 8.22 2.11 9.99
N ALA A 190 7.28 2.43 10.88
CA ALA A 190 6.70 1.49 11.85
C ALA A 190 5.23 1.16 11.52
N GLY A 191 4.92 1.11 10.22
CA GLY A 191 3.66 0.61 9.68
C GLY A 191 3.74 -0.88 9.35
N GLU A 192 2.69 -1.40 8.72
CA GLU A 192 2.55 -2.82 8.36
C GLU A 192 3.71 -3.31 7.48
N MET A 193 4.09 -2.55 6.43
CA MET A 193 5.21 -2.91 5.54
C MET A 193 6.56 -2.89 6.27
N GLY A 194 6.75 -1.95 7.22
CA GLY A 194 7.94 -1.92 8.08
C GLY A 194 8.01 -3.13 8.99
N GLU A 195 6.89 -3.54 9.60
CA GLU A 195 6.83 -4.75 10.43
C GLU A 195 7.08 -6.02 9.60
N LEU A 196 6.50 -6.14 8.41
CA LEU A 196 6.78 -7.26 7.50
C LEU A 196 8.26 -7.31 7.07
N SER A 197 8.87 -6.15 6.80
CA SER A 197 10.30 -6.06 6.49
C SER A 197 11.17 -6.53 7.65
N LEU A 198 10.84 -6.10 8.87
CA LEU A 198 11.48 -6.56 10.09
C LEU A 198 11.40 -8.07 10.26
N LEU A 199 10.20 -8.65 10.14
CA LEU A 199 9.98 -10.09 10.27
C LEU A 199 10.78 -10.90 9.24
N ASN A 200 10.80 -10.44 7.99
CA ASN A 200 11.58 -11.08 6.92
C ASN A 200 13.10 -10.99 7.17
N LEU A 201 13.59 -9.85 7.68
CA LEU A 201 14.99 -9.69 8.09
C LEU A 201 15.36 -10.66 9.22
N LEU A 202 14.55 -10.71 10.28
CA LEU A 202 14.75 -11.61 11.41
C LEU A 202 14.71 -13.09 10.97
N GLY A 203 13.72 -13.46 10.14
CA GLY A 203 13.62 -14.79 9.53
C GLY A 203 14.82 -15.15 8.65
N SER A 204 15.53 -14.16 8.13
CA SER A 204 16.77 -14.34 7.35
C SER A 204 18.03 -14.51 8.21
N GLY A 205 17.87 -14.49 9.53
CA GLY A 205 18.95 -14.70 10.49
C GLY A 205 19.83 -13.45 10.74
N ILE A 206 19.35 -12.25 10.41
CA ILE A 206 20.02 -11.00 10.80
C ILE A 206 19.94 -10.86 12.31
N SER A 207 21.01 -10.40 12.95
CA SER A 207 21.05 -10.30 14.42
C SER A 207 20.92 -8.86 14.92
N SER A 208 21.00 -7.87 14.07
CA SER A 208 20.90 -6.45 14.45
C SER A 208 19.96 -5.69 13.52
N VAL A 209 18.86 -5.20 14.08
CA VAL A 209 17.89 -4.34 13.37
C VAL A 209 17.51 -3.16 14.27
N THR A 210 17.44 -1.98 13.67
CA THR A 210 16.94 -0.77 14.32
C THR A 210 15.72 -0.24 13.58
N ILE A 211 14.62 -0.06 14.30
CA ILE A 211 13.41 0.58 13.75
C ILE A 211 13.52 2.09 13.92
N VAL A 212 13.35 2.81 12.85
CA VAL A 212 13.35 4.27 12.83
C VAL A 212 12.00 4.79 12.36
N ASN A 213 11.43 5.73 13.08
CA ASN A 213 10.15 6.34 12.67
C ASN A 213 10.07 7.80 13.11
N ARG A 214 9.32 8.62 12.36
CA ARG A 214 9.04 10.03 12.72
C ARG A 214 8.39 10.14 14.11
N THR A 215 7.46 9.26 14.42
CA THR A 215 6.83 9.15 15.75
C THR A 215 7.56 8.08 16.56
N LEU A 216 8.42 8.51 17.49
CA LEU A 216 9.29 7.61 18.27
C LEU A 216 8.51 6.54 19.04
N SER A 217 7.31 6.88 19.56
CA SER A 217 6.45 5.91 20.27
C SER A 217 6.02 4.74 19.40
N LYS A 218 5.77 4.95 18.10
CA LYS A 218 5.44 3.86 17.15
C LYS A 218 6.66 2.96 16.92
N ALA A 219 7.85 3.54 16.73
CA ALA A 219 9.08 2.75 16.60
C ALA A 219 9.34 1.92 17.87
N LYS A 220 9.16 2.51 19.05
CA LYS A 220 9.33 1.84 20.33
C LYS A 220 8.40 0.64 20.49
N ILE A 221 7.09 0.82 20.24
CA ILE A 221 6.10 -0.26 20.37
C ILE A 221 6.47 -1.44 19.46
N LEU A 222 6.80 -1.16 18.20
CA LEU A 222 7.18 -2.20 17.24
C LEU A 222 8.48 -2.91 17.65
N ALA A 223 9.48 -2.15 18.10
CA ALA A 223 10.76 -2.68 18.50
C ALA A 223 10.66 -3.56 19.76
N GLU A 224 9.90 -3.13 20.77
CA GLU A 224 9.64 -3.91 21.99
C GLU A 224 8.91 -5.22 21.68
N LYS A 225 7.92 -5.19 20.75
CA LYS A 225 7.18 -6.38 20.31
C LYS A 225 8.10 -7.46 19.73
N HIS A 226 9.18 -7.07 19.04
CA HIS A 226 10.08 -8.00 18.34
C HIS A 226 11.49 -8.05 18.94
N ASN A 227 11.71 -7.42 20.08
CA ASN A 227 12.98 -7.39 20.82
C ASN A 227 14.17 -6.90 19.96
N VAL A 228 13.97 -5.77 19.27
CA VAL A 228 14.98 -5.08 18.45
C VAL A 228 15.20 -3.64 18.92
N SER A 229 16.19 -2.97 18.38
CA SER A 229 16.49 -1.56 18.70
C SER A 229 15.52 -0.60 18.01
N TYR A 230 15.37 0.60 18.56
CA TYR A 230 14.61 1.68 17.93
C TYR A 230 15.31 3.03 18.14
N ASP A 231 15.02 3.95 17.23
CA ASP A 231 15.48 5.34 17.35
C ASP A 231 14.51 6.29 16.62
N SER A 232 14.75 7.58 16.79
CA SER A 232 14.06 8.65 16.10
C SER A 232 14.60 8.86 14.68
N LEU A 233 13.80 9.47 13.81
CA LEU A 233 14.25 9.81 12.46
C LEU A 233 15.43 10.78 12.46
N SER A 234 15.60 11.62 13.48
CA SER A 234 16.73 12.52 13.62
C SER A 234 18.07 11.82 13.87
N ALA A 235 18.06 10.57 14.36
CA ALA A 235 19.26 9.76 14.54
C ALA A 235 19.74 9.07 13.25
N LEU A 236 18.93 9.12 12.17
CA LEU A 236 19.22 8.41 10.93
C LEU A 236 20.61 8.70 10.35
N PRO A 237 21.12 9.95 10.30
CA PRO A 237 22.47 10.22 9.77
C PRO A 237 23.57 9.43 10.51
N SER A 238 23.53 9.39 11.84
CA SER A 238 24.52 8.64 12.63
C SER A 238 24.35 7.13 12.52
N LEU A 239 23.12 6.64 12.42
CA LEU A 239 22.84 5.21 12.22
C LEU A 239 23.40 4.72 10.87
N LEU A 240 23.25 5.51 9.81
CA LEU A 240 23.74 5.16 8.47
C LEU A 240 25.25 4.97 8.38
N GLU A 241 26.04 5.53 9.31
CA GLU A 241 27.49 5.30 9.35
C GLU A 241 27.86 3.84 9.62
N THR A 242 27.02 3.11 10.33
CA THR A 242 27.26 1.72 10.74
C THR A 242 26.25 0.71 10.19
N THR A 243 25.29 1.16 9.37
CA THR A 243 24.25 0.33 8.80
C THR A 243 24.68 -0.28 7.47
N ASP A 244 24.40 -1.55 7.22
CA ASP A 244 24.64 -2.21 5.95
C ASP A 244 23.42 -2.15 5.02
N ILE A 245 22.22 -2.25 5.58
CA ILE A 245 20.94 -2.37 4.85
C ILE A 245 19.97 -1.35 5.38
N VAL A 246 19.34 -0.59 4.50
CA VAL A 246 18.17 0.24 4.83
C VAL A 246 16.99 -0.22 4.00
N ILE A 247 15.87 -0.45 4.67
CA ILE A 247 14.57 -0.66 4.00
C ILE A 247 13.65 0.47 4.43
N SER A 248 13.23 1.30 3.49
CA SER A 248 12.29 2.38 3.73
C SER A 248 10.88 2.01 3.25
N SER A 249 9.88 2.31 4.10
CA SER A 249 8.46 1.95 3.90
C SER A 249 7.54 2.99 4.52
N THR A 250 7.81 4.27 4.30
CA THR A 250 7.03 5.34 4.93
C THR A 250 5.99 5.93 3.97
N SER A 251 5.09 6.76 4.48
CA SER A 251 4.17 7.59 3.71
C SER A 251 4.62 9.06 3.71
N ALA A 252 5.94 9.31 3.77
CA ALA A 252 6.51 10.64 3.71
C ALA A 252 6.21 11.31 2.37
N LYS A 253 6.15 12.65 2.36
CA LYS A 253 5.97 13.43 1.12
C LYS A 253 7.32 13.83 0.52
N ASP A 254 8.31 13.95 1.38
CA ASP A 254 9.65 14.41 1.05
C ASP A 254 10.63 13.26 1.25
N TYR A 255 11.73 13.29 0.50
CA TYR A 255 12.79 12.30 0.62
C TYR A 255 13.35 12.28 2.04
N ILE A 256 13.37 11.10 2.65
CA ILE A 256 13.95 10.89 3.99
C ILE A 256 15.46 10.79 3.90
N ILE A 257 15.96 10.07 2.90
CA ILE A 257 17.38 9.95 2.64
C ILE A 257 17.76 10.84 1.45
N THR A 258 18.48 11.91 1.72
CA THR A 258 18.87 12.88 0.69
C THR A 258 20.27 12.62 0.14
N ASN A 259 20.53 13.08 -1.08
CA ASN A 259 21.86 13.01 -1.69
C ASN A 259 22.94 13.69 -0.82
N SER A 260 22.63 14.82 -0.18
CA SER A 260 23.53 15.51 0.74
C SER A 260 23.88 14.63 1.95
N MET A 261 22.89 13.96 2.53
CA MET A 261 23.08 13.03 3.65
C MET A 261 24.01 11.89 3.26
N VAL A 262 23.77 11.25 2.12
CA VAL A 262 24.59 10.13 1.64
C VAL A 262 26.03 10.58 1.35
N LYS A 263 26.24 11.76 0.76
CA LYS A 263 27.57 12.31 0.53
C LYS A 263 28.34 12.53 1.84
N THR A 264 27.71 13.17 2.82
CA THR A 264 28.35 13.41 4.13
C THR A 264 28.73 12.09 4.81
N ILE A 265 27.84 11.11 4.78
CA ILE A 265 28.08 9.80 5.38
C ILE A 265 29.19 9.04 4.64
N SER A 266 29.28 9.15 3.31
CA SER A 266 30.34 8.47 2.54
C SER A 266 31.73 8.88 2.90
N GLU A 267 31.94 10.08 3.49
CA GLU A 267 33.22 10.58 3.95
C GLU A 267 33.64 10.00 5.32
N THR A 268 32.66 9.66 6.16
CA THR A 268 32.88 9.17 7.54
C THR A 268 32.71 7.65 7.68
N ARG A 269 31.98 7.05 6.75
CA ARG A 269 31.60 5.63 6.78
C ARG A 269 32.83 4.72 6.62
N LYS A 270 32.94 3.74 7.53
CA LYS A 270 34.01 2.75 7.54
C LYS A 270 33.67 1.44 6.85
N LEU A 271 32.39 1.27 6.47
CA LEU A 271 31.86 0.05 5.82
C LEU A 271 31.88 0.21 4.30
N ASP A 272 32.22 -0.86 3.58
CA ASP A 272 32.42 -0.81 2.13
C ASP A 272 31.09 -0.63 1.34
N SER A 273 29.98 -1.14 1.87
CA SER A 273 28.71 -1.16 1.15
C SER A 273 27.54 -0.68 2.00
N LEU A 274 26.62 0.07 1.39
CA LEU A 274 25.32 0.43 1.92
C LEU A 274 24.29 0.10 0.86
N VAL A 275 23.32 -0.74 1.21
CA VAL A 275 22.18 -1.06 0.34
C VAL A 275 20.96 -0.31 0.82
N LEU A 276 20.44 0.57 -0.03
CA LEU A 276 19.21 1.32 0.21
C LEU A 276 18.11 0.69 -0.64
N ILE A 277 17.03 0.27 -0.01
CA ILE A 277 15.87 -0.36 -0.65
C ILE A 277 14.64 0.45 -0.27
N ASP A 278 14.08 1.14 -1.24
CA ASP A 278 12.85 1.89 -1.07
C ASP A 278 11.66 1.06 -1.55
N ILE A 279 10.74 0.75 -0.63
CA ILE A 279 9.47 0.08 -0.89
C ILE A 279 8.28 0.97 -0.58
N ALA A 280 8.53 2.25 -0.32
CA ALA A 280 7.50 3.24 -0.06
C ALA A 280 6.78 3.67 -1.35
N VAL A 281 5.51 4.04 -1.22
CA VAL A 281 4.73 4.74 -2.24
C VAL A 281 3.89 5.80 -1.53
N PRO A 282 4.11 7.08 -1.82
CA PRO A 282 5.16 7.62 -2.70
C PRO A 282 6.58 7.29 -2.21
N ARG A 283 7.57 7.39 -3.13
CA ARG A 283 8.98 7.14 -2.82
C ARG A 283 9.50 8.13 -1.77
N ASP A 284 10.33 7.67 -0.85
CA ASP A 284 10.82 8.47 0.28
C ASP A 284 12.37 8.51 0.47
#